data_f084d1e12d67c084a0aea68bc9c71f2f
#
_entry.id   f084d1e12d67c084a0aea68bc9c71f2f
#
_cell.length_a   1.000
_cell.length_b   1.000
_cell.length_c   1.000
_cell.angle_alpha   90.00
_cell.angle_beta   90.00
_cell.angle_gamma   90.00
#
_symmetry.space_group_name_H-M   'P 1'
#
loop_
_entity.id
_entity.type
_entity.pdbx_description
1 polymer ?
#
loop_
_entity_poly.entity_id
_entity_poly.type
_entity_poly.pdbx_seq_one_letter_code
_entity_poly.pdbx_strand_id
1 'polypeptide(L)'
;MNICLNKCHAPYAEVHIRLPRALLHADAAGMILARAKDETANVLDQLCIQQLRVDAILGVNPWERERKQRVIVDVDVSPATCAPYEAIAHSVYAHVQASACLTIESLATQVAEIVCAQHEADEVRVCISKPSAIMHASRSSVEVVRHRSQLGLPPVSLPVPSTHMAILALGSNLGERKHYIEASVQALDQHPKIQIVDTSFFYETAPMYYEDQPRFLNGACKIQTSLTPHELLDLCQNIEKQLGRSKEHVPRNGPRVVDVDIVLYDNLVVNDGDRLIIPHARLHERAFVLRPVCDMAPSFVHPILQRTMASLLTSTSMADMSRVMPVRHDMWAWGSKTRVMGILNATPDSFSDGGEHMHIDAAMKTARQMAEAGVDLFDVGGQSTAPGRLEVSVEEERARVLPLIRALSQDSATRHIPISIDTYRAEVAQYALDAGACMVNDVSGGTRDTRMLDLVAERHCPYVVMHMRGDASTMTSLTHYEGGVVHDTIMETHNLVAKALSRGVRRWNLIVDPGIGFAKDKEGNLALLRELPKMVEDHAAGILPGSHVYATNASCNAS
;
A
#
# COMPACT_ATOMS: atom_id res chain seq x y z
N MET A 1 -19.98 -20.45 -0.25
CA MET A 1 -21.27 -20.55 -0.95
C MET A 1 -21.43 -21.83 -1.72
N ASN A 2 -20.58 -22.19 -2.66
CA ASN A 2 -20.67 -23.45 -3.42
C ASN A 2 -20.77 -24.70 -2.54
N ILE A 3 -20.14 -24.71 -1.36
CA ILE A 3 -20.27 -25.83 -0.39
C ILE A 3 -21.70 -25.93 0.16
N CYS A 4 -22.36 -24.81 0.45
CA CYS A 4 -23.77 -24.81 0.91
C CYS A 4 -24.71 -25.28 -0.20
N LEU A 5 -24.52 -24.80 -1.43
CA LEU A 5 -25.30 -25.22 -2.58
C LEU A 5 -25.18 -26.74 -2.84
N ASN A 6 -23.97 -27.29 -2.73
CA ASN A 6 -23.72 -28.72 -3.01
C ASN A 6 -24.10 -29.62 -1.85
N LYS A 7 -23.88 -29.22 -0.59
CA LYS A 7 -24.18 -30.08 0.57
C LYS A 7 -25.64 -30.02 1.02
N CYS A 8 -26.32 -28.88 0.84
CA CYS A 8 -27.69 -28.69 1.29
C CYS A 8 -28.73 -28.91 0.18
N HIS A 9 -28.30 -29.26 -1.05
CA HIS A 9 -29.15 -29.35 -2.23
C HIS A 9 -30.01 -28.11 -2.52
N ALA A 10 -29.59 -26.93 -2.00
CA ALA A 10 -30.29 -25.68 -2.21
C ALA A 10 -30.15 -25.24 -3.67
N PRO A 11 -31.20 -24.71 -4.32
CA PRO A 11 -31.12 -24.20 -5.67
C PRO A 11 -30.40 -22.84 -5.73
N TYR A 12 -30.32 -22.14 -4.61
CA TYR A 12 -29.78 -20.77 -4.48
C TYR A 12 -29.17 -20.58 -3.10
N ALA A 13 -28.10 -19.77 -3.03
CA ALA A 13 -27.50 -19.33 -1.77
C ALA A 13 -27.10 -17.86 -1.87
N GLU A 14 -27.35 -17.12 -0.80
CA GLU A 14 -27.02 -15.72 -0.67
C GLU A 14 -26.26 -15.49 0.63
N VAL A 15 -25.19 -14.67 0.59
CA VAL A 15 -24.38 -14.29 1.73
C VAL A 15 -24.32 -12.78 1.81
N HIS A 16 -24.82 -12.24 2.90
CA HIS A 16 -24.73 -10.82 3.22
C HIS A 16 -23.50 -10.55 4.06
N ILE A 17 -22.59 -9.74 3.52
CA ILE A 17 -21.42 -9.24 4.24
C ILE A 17 -21.73 -7.80 4.60
N ARG A 18 -21.66 -7.45 5.88
CA ARG A 18 -21.92 -6.11 6.38
C ARG A 18 -20.70 -5.58 7.12
N LEU A 19 -20.26 -4.37 6.77
CA LEU A 19 -19.19 -3.63 7.41
C LEU A 19 -19.81 -2.45 8.18
N PRO A 20 -20.10 -2.60 9.49
CA PRO A 20 -20.66 -1.52 10.28
C PRO A 20 -19.67 -0.36 10.37
N ARG A 21 -20.17 0.89 10.26
CA ARG A 21 -19.39 2.12 10.34
C ARG A 21 -18.25 2.26 9.32
N ALA A 22 -18.35 1.57 8.19
CA ALA A 22 -17.39 1.71 7.10
C ALA A 22 -17.41 3.10 6.43
N LEU A 23 -18.49 3.85 6.61
CA LEU A 23 -18.73 5.18 6.06
C LEU A 23 -19.09 6.18 7.15
N LEU A 24 -18.61 7.43 7.03
CA LEU A 24 -18.78 8.47 8.05
C LEU A 24 -20.25 8.80 8.36
N HIS A 25 -21.13 8.75 7.37
CA HIS A 25 -22.53 9.16 7.50
C HIS A 25 -23.53 8.01 7.29
N ALA A 26 -23.07 6.77 7.18
CA ALA A 26 -23.92 5.60 7.01
C ALA A 26 -23.75 4.59 8.14
N ASP A 27 -24.78 3.79 8.41
CA ASP A 27 -24.70 2.75 9.43
C ASP A 27 -23.84 1.57 9.00
N ALA A 28 -23.83 1.25 7.70
CA ALA A 28 -22.99 0.22 7.14
C ALA A 28 -22.81 0.38 5.62
N ALA A 29 -21.71 -0.14 5.11
CA ALA A 29 -21.58 -0.61 3.74
C ALA A 29 -21.56 -2.14 3.74
N GLY A 30 -21.90 -2.76 2.64
CA GLY A 30 -21.91 -4.20 2.58
C GLY A 30 -21.96 -4.71 1.15
N MET A 31 -21.88 -6.02 1.03
CA MET A 31 -21.98 -6.71 -0.25
C MET A 31 -22.91 -7.93 -0.07
N ILE A 32 -23.78 -8.12 -1.02
CA ILE A 32 -24.59 -9.32 -1.15
C ILE A 32 -23.97 -10.16 -2.25
N LEU A 33 -23.46 -11.33 -1.87
CA LEU A 33 -22.95 -12.32 -2.79
C LEU A 33 -24.03 -13.37 -3.03
N ALA A 34 -24.47 -13.51 -4.26
CA ALA A 34 -25.50 -14.45 -4.62
C ALA A 34 -24.98 -15.50 -5.62
N ARG A 35 -25.37 -16.75 -5.45
CA ARG A 35 -25.03 -17.84 -6.38
C ARG A 35 -26.21 -18.77 -6.54
N ALA A 36 -26.49 -19.16 -7.77
CA ALA A 36 -27.46 -20.17 -8.12
C ALA A 36 -26.75 -21.49 -8.46
N LYS A 37 -27.43 -22.60 -8.26
CA LYS A 37 -26.93 -23.95 -8.64
C LYS A 37 -26.91 -24.13 -10.15
N ASP A 38 -27.81 -23.44 -10.85
CA ASP A 38 -27.85 -23.39 -12.30
C ASP A 38 -26.97 -22.25 -12.78
N GLU A 39 -25.89 -22.59 -13.49
CA GLU A 39 -24.91 -21.60 -14.01
C GLU A 39 -25.51 -20.67 -15.09
N THR A 40 -26.70 -20.97 -15.60
CA THR A 40 -27.44 -20.12 -16.54
C THR A 40 -28.19 -18.97 -15.86
N ALA A 41 -28.38 -19.03 -14.54
CA ALA A 41 -29.04 -17.97 -13.78
C ALA A 41 -28.06 -16.80 -13.58
N ASN A 42 -28.38 -15.68 -14.19
CA ASN A 42 -27.57 -14.44 -14.14
C ASN A 42 -27.76 -13.75 -12.78
N VAL A 43 -27.10 -14.27 -11.74
CA VAL A 43 -27.16 -13.71 -10.39
C VAL A 43 -25.92 -12.82 -10.17
N LEU A 44 -26.14 -11.50 -10.11
CA LEU A 44 -25.06 -10.54 -9.92
C LEU A 44 -24.88 -10.23 -8.43
N ASP A 45 -23.64 -10.12 -8.03
CA ASP A 45 -23.28 -9.61 -6.71
C ASP A 45 -23.72 -8.14 -6.59
N GLN A 46 -24.22 -7.74 -5.43
CA GLN A 46 -24.70 -6.37 -5.16
C GLN A 46 -23.87 -5.70 -4.09
N LEU A 47 -23.62 -4.43 -4.28
CA LEU A 47 -23.01 -3.55 -3.27
C LEU A 47 -24.14 -2.75 -2.61
N CYS A 48 -24.15 -2.71 -1.26
CA CYS A 48 -25.19 -2.05 -0.49
C CYS A 48 -24.60 -0.96 0.41
N ILE A 49 -25.20 0.23 0.38
CA ILE A 49 -24.93 1.32 1.33
C ILE A 49 -26.20 1.53 2.12
N GLN A 50 -26.14 1.40 3.45
CA GLN A 50 -27.31 1.40 4.31
C GLN A 50 -27.32 2.59 5.26
N GLN A 51 -28.49 3.23 5.36
CA GLN A 51 -28.80 4.30 6.31
C GLN A 51 -27.84 5.50 6.19
N LEU A 52 -27.51 5.91 4.95
CA LEU A 52 -26.74 7.14 4.70
C LEU A 52 -27.58 8.35 5.11
N ARG A 53 -27.13 9.07 6.12
CA ARG A 53 -27.88 10.22 6.70
C ARG A 53 -27.36 11.51 6.08
N VAL A 54 -28.26 12.26 5.45
CA VAL A 54 -27.94 13.53 4.80
C VAL A 54 -28.99 14.59 5.18
N ASP A 55 -28.56 15.81 5.40
CA ASP A 55 -29.47 16.93 5.63
C ASP A 55 -29.67 17.71 4.31
N ALA A 56 -30.89 17.71 3.78
CA ALA A 56 -31.26 18.27 2.48
C ALA A 56 -32.54 19.13 2.54
N ILE A 57 -32.72 20.00 1.58
CA ILE A 57 -34.01 20.71 1.37
C ILE A 57 -34.91 19.80 0.53
N LEU A 58 -35.98 19.30 1.13
CA LEU A 58 -36.88 18.35 0.49
C LEU A 58 -38.31 18.55 0.95
N GLY A 59 -39.22 18.87 0.02
CA GLY A 59 -40.63 19.02 0.29
C GLY A 59 -41.31 20.12 -0.55
N VAL A 60 -42.66 20.07 -0.59
CA VAL A 60 -43.50 20.99 -1.34
C VAL A 60 -43.99 22.17 -0.50
N ASN A 61 -43.98 22.02 0.82
CA ASN A 61 -44.50 23.06 1.70
C ASN A 61 -43.45 24.17 1.91
N PRO A 62 -43.88 25.46 2.06
CA PRO A 62 -42.96 26.58 2.22
C PRO A 62 -41.98 26.40 3.38
N TRP A 63 -42.44 25.91 4.52
CA TRP A 63 -41.59 25.66 5.71
C TRP A 63 -40.57 24.52 5.53
N GLU A 64 -40.83 23.56 4.62
CA GLU A 64 -39.87 22.51 4.25
C GLU A 64 -38.74 23.06 3.37
N ARG A 65 -38.97 24.20 2.73
CA ARG A 65 -38.01 24.87 1.84
C ARG A 65 -37.06 25.82 2.56
N GLU A 66 -37.39 26.17 3.81
CA GLU A 66 -36.60 27.11 4.62
C GLU A 66 -35.47 26.44 5.40
N ARG A 67 -35.61 25.16 5.71
CA ARG A 67 -34.64 24.42 6.55
C ARG A 67 -34.34 23.05 5.99
N LYS A 68 -33.06 22.65 6.10
CA LYS A 68 -32.65 21.29 5.79
C LYS A 68 -33.30 20.30 6.75
N GLN A 69 -33.70 19.16 6.22
CA GLN A 69 -34.34 18.07 6.95
C GLN A 69 -33.50 16.82 6.80
N ARG A 70 -33.53 15.95 7.83
CA ARG A 70 -32.87 14.67 7.80
C ARG A 70 -33.51 13.74 6.76
N VAL A 71 -32.71 13.26 5.84
CA VAL A 71 -33.04 12.27 4.84
C VAL A 71 -32.17 11.06 5.07
N ILE A 72 -32.72 9.87 4.93
CA ILE A 72 -31.99 8.59 5.02
C ILE A 72 -32.05 7.94 3.64
N VAL A 73 -30.89 7.55 3.14
CA VAL A 73 -30.73 6.98 1.79
C VAL A 73 -30.12 5.61 1.91
N ASP A 74 -30.80 4.60 1.35
CA ASP A 74 -30.26 3.26 1.12
C ASP A 74 -30.02 3.10 -0.36
N VAL A 75 -28.87 2.56 -0.77
CA VAL A 75 -28.48 2.37 -2.16
C VAL A 75 -27.95 0.96 -2.37
N ASP A 76 -28.56 0.22 -3.27
CA ASP A 76 -28.06 -1.06 -3.75
C ASP A 76 -27.65 -0.93 -5.21
N VAL A 77 -26.48 -1.42 -5.55
CA VAL A 77 -25.87 -1.27 -6.88
C VAL A 77 -25.47 -2.63 -7.43
N SER A 78 -25.78 -2.88 -8.66
CA SER A 78 -25.40 -4.09 -9.40
C SER A 78 -24.72 -3.72 -10.73
N PRO A 79 -23.59 -4.36 -11.10
CA PRO A 79 -22.82 -5.33 -10.32
C PRO A 79 -22.01 -4.67 -9.19
N ALA A 80 -21.64 -5.42 -8.16
CA ALA A 80 -20.84 -4.93 -7.02
C ALA A 80 -19.43 -4.42 -7.38
N THR A 81 -18.98 -4.68 -8.58
CA THR A 81 -17.63 -4.32 -9.09
C THR A 81 -17.56 -2.99 -9.80
N CYS A 82 -18.70 -2.28 -9.94
CA CYS A 82 -18.78 -1.05 -10.74
C CYS A 82 -17.91 0.09 -10.18
N ALA A 83 -17.88 0.29 -8.85
CA ALA A 83 -17.04 1.32 -8.21
C ALA A 83 -16.84 1.00 -6.71
N PRO A 84 -15.82 1.60 -6.05
CA PRO A 84 -15.67 1.53 -4.60
C PRO A 84 -16.89 2.15 -3.89
N TYR A 85 -17.35 1.53 -2.81
CA TYR A 85 -18.53 1.99 -2.06
C TYR A 85 -18.36 3.41 -1.49
N GLU A 86 -17.13 3.82 -1.17
CA GLU A 86 -16.81 5.18 -0.70
C GLU A 86 -17.08 6.23 -1.79
N ALA A 87 -16.73 5.95 -3.04
CA ALA A 87 -16.95 6.86 -4.16
C ALA A 87 -18.44 7.04 -4.43
N ILE A 88 -19.21 5.94 -4.41
CA ILE A 88 -20.67 5.98 -4.58
C ILE A 88 -21.31 6.75 -3.42
N ALA A 89 -20.94 6.43 -2.17
CA ALA A 89 -21.49 7.10 -1.00
C ALA A 89 -21.19 8.61 -1.01
N HIS A 90 -19.99 9.01 -1.43
CA HIS A 90 -19.60 10.41 -1.53
C HIS A 90 -20.42 11.15 -2.60
N SER A 91 -20.56 10.58 -3.79
CA SER A 91 -21.39 11.15 -4.86
C SER A 91 -22.85 11.33 -4.43
N VAL A 92 -23.41 10.30 -3.80
CA VAL A 92 -24.80 10.33 -3.30
C VAL A 92 -24.95 11.38 -2.20
N TYR A 93 -24.04 11.41 -1.23
CA TYR A 93 -24.05 12.38 -0.14
C TYR A 93 -23.98 13.82 -0.67
N ALA A 94 -23.02 14.11 -1.54
CA ALA A 94 -22.82 15.45 -2.10
C ALA A 94 -24.05 15.91 -2.91
N HIS A 95 -24.61 15.02 -3.74
CA HIS A 95 -25.80 15.35 -4.52
C HIS A 95 -27.01 15.61 -3.64
N VAL A 96 -27.31 14.74 -2.68
CA VAL A 96 -28.46 14.90 -1.77
C VAL A 96 -28.32 16.16 -0.93
N GLN A 97 -27.11 16.45 -0.42
CA GLN A 97 -26.84 17.64 0.39
C GLN A 97 -27.04 18.95 -0.37
N ALA A 98 -26.72 18.95 -1.68
CA ALA A 98 -26.87 20.09 -2.57
C ALA A 98 -28.27 20.22 -3.17
N SER A 99 -29.08 19.16 -3.09
CA SER A 99 -30.40 19.11 -3.74
C SER A 99 -31.43 19.98 -3.03
N ALA A 100 -32.42 20.40 -3.82
CA ALA A 100 -33.59 21.13 -3.35
C ALA A 100 -34.87 20.59 -4.01
N CYS A 101 -35.01 19.27 -4.09
CA CYS A 101 -36.12 18.58 -4.72
C CYS A 101 -37.44 18.85 -4.00
N LEU A 102 -38.52 18.84 -4.78
CA LEU A 102 -39.87 19.01 -4.25
C LEU A 102 -40.44 17.71 -3.67
N THR A 103 -40.06 16.57 -4.25
CA THR A 103 -40.57 15.27 -3.83
C THR A 103 -39.44 14.25 -3.58
N ILE A 104 -39.75 13.25 -2.75
CA ILE A 104 -38.84 12.15 -2.44
C ILE A 104 -38.56 11.32 -3.71
N GLU A 105 -39.58 11.14 -4.54
CA GLU A 105 -39.51 10.40 -5.82
C GLU A 105 -38.52 11.04 -6.79
N SER A 106 -38.58 12.38 -6.91
CA SER A 106 -37.63 13.12 -7.75
C SER A 106 -36.19 12.98 -7.25
N LEU A 107 -35.99 13.08 -5.94
CA LEU A 107 -34.67 12.92 -5.36
C LEU A 107 -34.13 11.48 -5.54
N ALA A 108 -34.96 10.45 -5.31
CA ALA A 108 -34.58 9.06 -5.50
C ALA A 108 -34.22 8.76 -6.96
N THR A 109 -34.98 9.31 -7.89
CA THR A 109 -34.69 9.17 -9.33
C THR A 109 -33.35 9.80 -9.69
N GLN A 110 -33.08 11.04 -9.26
CA GLN A 110 -31.81 11.73 -9.54
C GLN A 110 -30.61 10.99 -8.94
N VAL A 111 -30.74 10.46 -7.72
CA VAL A 111 -29.70 9.67 -7.08
C VAL A 111 -29.41 8.41 -7.91
N ALA A 112 -30.44 7.67 -8.33
CA ALA A 112 -30.26 6.47 -9.14
C ALA A 112 -29.61 6.78 -10.50
N GLU A 113 -30.03 7.86 -11.15
CA GLU A 113 -29.46 8.32 -12.43
C GLU A 113 -27.98 8.67 -12.32
N ILE A 114 -27.59 9.39 -11.27
CA ILE A 114 -26.20 9.76 -11.01
C ILE A 114 -25.33 8.53 -10.75
N VAL A 115 -25.81 7.59 -9.94
CA VAL A 115 -25.07 6.36 -9.67
C VAL A 115 -24.91 5.53 -10.95
N CYS A 116 -25.96 5.37 -11.75
CA CYS A 116 -25.86 4.71 -13.06
C CYS A 116 -24.86 5.39 -14.00
N ALA A 117 -24.88 6.73 -14.05
CA ALA A 117 -24.07 7.47 -15.01
C ALA A 117 -22.60 7.58 -14.60
N GLN A 118 -22.32 7.90 -13.32
CA GLN A 118 -20.99 8.21 -12.85
C GLN A 118 -20.20 7.00 -12.37
N HIS A 119 -20.89 5.93 -11.93
CA HIS A 119 -20.27 4.74 -11.33
C HIS A 119 -20.48 3.46 -12.15
N GLU A 120 -20.90 3.60 -13.41
CA GLU A 120 -21.03 2.48 -14.35
C GLU A 120 -21.88 1.31 -13.80
N ALA A 121 -22.96 1.63 -13.09
CA ALA A 121 -23.88 0.65 -12.57
C ALA A 121 -24.93 0.25 -13.63
N ASP A 122 -25.22 -1.04 -13.77
CA ASP A 122 -26.27 -1.53 -14.68
C ASP A 122 -27.65 -1.39 -14.08
N GLU A 123 -27.77 -1.66 -12.79
CA GLU A 123 -29.00 -1.51 -12.01
C GLU A 123 -28.69 -0.82 -10.69
N VAL A 124 -29.49 0.18 -10.35
CA VAL A 124 -29.40 0.89 -9.07
C VAL A 124 -30.78 0.93 -8.44
N ARG A 125 -30.87 0.45 -7.22
CA ARG A 125 -32.04 0.57 -6.35
C ARG A 125 -31.75 1.63 -5.30
N VAL A 126 -32.61 2.61 -5.18
CA VAL A 126 -32.49 3.71 -4.19
C VAL A 126 -33.76 3.76 -3.36
N CYS A 127 -33.61 3.65 -2.07
CA CYS A 127 -34.71 3.89 -1.13
C CYS A 127 -34.41 5.16 -0.32
N ILE A 128 -35.22 6.18 -0.45
CA ILE A 128 -35.12 7.42 0.33
C ILE A 128 -36.23 7.47 1.36
N SER A 129 -35.84 7.70 2.60
CA SER A 129 -36.74 7.82 3.74
C SER A 129 -36.66 9.20 4.37
N LYS A 130 -37.82 9.75 4.70
CA LYS A 130 -37.98 11.01 5.44
C LYS A 130 -38.64 10.71 6.78
N PRO A 131 -37.90 10.69 7.89
CA PRO A 131 -38.43 10.28 9.20
C PRO A 131 -39.55 11.13 9.73
N SER A 132 -39.62 12.41 9.38
CA SER A 132 -40.57 13.40 9.91
C SER A 132 -41.72 13.75 8.95
N ALA A 133 -41.90 13.01 7.85
CA ALA A 133 -42.84 13.40 6.79
C ALA A 133 -44.32 13.17 7.16
N ILE A 134 -44.62 12.17 7.98
CA ILE A 134 -45.99 11.78 8.35
C ILE A 134 -46.10 11.64 9.89
N MET A 135 -47.06 12.34 10.45
CA MET A 135 -47.38 12.24 11.87
C MET A 135 -47.86 10.81 12.20
N HIS A 136 -47.36 10.22 13.26
CA HIS A 136 -47.64 8.84 13.68
C HIS A 136 -47.03 7.71 12.83
N ALA A 137 -46.22 8.02 11.80
CA ALA A 137 -45.42 7.02 11.08
C ALA A 137 -43.96 7.14 11.50
N SER A 138 -43.27 6.01 11.58
CA SER A 138 -41.82 5.99 11.89
C SER A 138 -41.00 6.65 10.78
N ARG A 139 -41.40 6.50 9.52
CA ARG A 139 -40.85 7.15 8.33
C ARG A 139 -41.77 7.02 7.13
N SER A 140 -41.63 7.92 6.18
CA SER A 140 -42.15 7.78 4.82
C SER A 140 -40.98 7.45 3.90
N SER A 141 -41.13 6.48 3.02
CA SER A 141 -40.06 6.08 2.13
C SER A 141 -40.58 5.81 0.72
N VAL A 142 -39.71 6.05 -0.26
CA VAL A 142 -39.93 5.75 -1.68
C VAL A 142 -38.74 4.95 -2.16
N GLU A 143 -39.01 3.86 -2.86
CA GLU A 143 -38.02 3.05 -3.53
C GLU A 143 -38.12 3.22 -5.04
N VAL A 144 -36.99 3.40 -5.69
CA VAL A 144 -36.87 3.57 -7.15
C VAL A 144 -35.79 2.61 -7.64
N VAL A 145 -36.10 1.86 -8.69
CA VAL A 145 -35.10 1.06 -9.41
C VAL A 145 -34.91 1.68 -10.79
N ARG A 146 -33.65 1.83 -11.19
CA ARG A 146 -33.27 2.30 -12.52
C ARG A 146 -32.26 1.34 -13.13
N HIS A 147 -32.48 1.07 -14.42
CA HIS A 147 -31.53 0.34 -15.25
C HIS A 147 -30.82 1.32 -16.18
N ARG A 148 -29.54 1.13 -16.37
CA ARG A 148 -28.71 1.94 -17.25
C ARG A 148 -29.27 2.08 -18.67
N SER A 149 -29.86 0.99 -19.19
CA SER A 149 -30.54 0.98 -20.50
C SER A 149 -31.72 1.93 -20.60
N GLN A 150 -32.45 2.16 -19.49
CA GLN A 150 -33.57 3.09 -19.44
C GLN A 150 -33.15 4.57 -19.56
N LEU A 151 -31.88 4.85 -19.24
CA LEU A 151 -31.28 6.18 -19.34
C LEU A 151 -30.64 6.45 -20.70
N GLY A 152 -30.76 5.51 -21.66
CA GLY A 152 -30.13 5.62 -22.98
C GLY A 152 -28.61 5.50 -22.92
N LEU A 153 -28.05 5.09 -21.77
CA LEU A 153 -26.63 4.84 -21.61
C LEU A 153 -26.28 3.46 -22.18
N PRO A 154 -25.11 3.30 -22.82
CA PRO A 154 -24.70 1.99 -23.29
C PRO A 154 -24.62 1.03 -22.10
N PRO A 155 -24.96 -0.28 -22.31
CA PRO A 155 -24.80 -1.27 -21.26
C PRO A 155 -23.36 -1.18 -20.74
N VAL A 156 -23.18 -1.33 -19.42
CA VAL A 156 -21.87 -1.57 -18.89
C VAL A 156 -21.41 -2.87 -19.55
N SER A 157 -20.52 -2.74 -20.51
CA SER A 157 -19.65 -3.84 -20.80
C SER A 157 -18.92 -4.06 -19.48
N LEU A 158 -19.39 -5.03 -18.67
CA LEU A 158 -18.49 -5.62 -17.72
C LEU A 158 -17.27 -5.93 -18.57
N PRO A 159 -16.11 -5.31 -18.36
CA PRO A 159 -14.94 -5.85 -18.97
C PRO A 159 -14.97 -7.30 -18.47
N VAL A 160 -15.18 -8.25 -19.34
CA VAL A 160 -14.60 -9.58 -19.16
C VAL A 160 -13.22 -9.22 -18.70
N PRO A 161 -12.80 -9.55 -17.46
CA PRO A 161 -11.55 -9.00 -16.95
C PRO A 161 -10.50 -9.29 -17.99
N SER A 162 -10.24 -8.29 -18.85
CA SER A 162 -9.22 -8.37 -19.89
C SER A 162 -7.87 -8.45 -19.22
N THR A 163 -7.90 -8.33 -17.89
CA THR A 163 -6.75 -8.36 -17.00
C THR A 163 -7.03 -9.30 -15.84
N HIS A 164 -6.16 -10.27 -15.72
CA HIS A 164 -6.13 -11.26 -14.67
C HIS A 164 -5.17 -10.83 -13.57
N MET A 165 -5.39 -11.32 -12.36
CA MET A 165 -4.46 -11.13 -11.24
C MET A 165 -3.59 -12.38 -11.08
N ALA A 166 -2.28 -12.23 -11.18
CA ALA A 166 -1.36 -13.31 -10.90
C ALA A 166 -0.37 -12.94 -9.80
N ILE A 167 0.12 -13.93 -9.07
CA ILE A 167 1.20 -13.80 -8.11
C ILE A 167 2.36 -14.66 -8.58
N LEU A 168 3.52 -14.01 -8.73
CA LEU A 168 4.76 -14.65 -9.13
C LEU A 168 5.70 -14.73 -7.94
N ALA A 169 6.29 -15.89 -7.69
CA ALA A 169 7.38 -16.05 -6.75
C ALA A 169 8.70 -15.74 -7.45
N LEU A 170 9.58 -15.05 -6.73
CA LEU A 170 10.88 -14.59 -7.20
C LEU A 170 11.97 -15.16 -6.31
N GLY A 171 13.02 -15.72 -6.89
CA GLY A 171 14.14 -16.29 -6.13
C GLY A 171 15.47 -16.09 -6.84
N SER A 172 16.52 -15.83 -6.07
CA SER A 172 17.90 -15.72 -6.57
C SER A 172 18.89 -16.14 -5.48
N ASN A 173 19.95 -16.89 -5.88
CA ASN A 173 21.03 -17.23 -4.94
C ASN A 173 22.44 -17.13 -5.56
N LEU A 174 22.58 -16.57 -6.76
CA LEU A 174 23.86 -16.34 -7.42
C LEU A 174 24.06 -14.87 -7.76
N GLY A 175 25.29 -14.39 -7.64
CA GLY A 175 25.68 -13.03 -8.02
C GLY A 175 24.95 -11.95 -7.21
N GLU A 176 24.62 -10.86 -7.86
CA GLU A 176 23.89 -9.72 -7.30
C GLU A 176 22.39 -10.04 -7.19
N ARG A 177 22.01 -10.85 -6.19
CA ARG A 177 20.66 -11.43 -6.00
C ARG A 177 19.54 -10.39 -6.11
N LYS A 178 19.70 -9.23 -5.44
CA LYS A 178 18.74 -8.11 -5.51
C LYS A 178 18.57 -7.63 -6.95
N HIS A 179 19.68 -7.37 -7.61
CA HIS A 179 19.69 -6.86 -8.99
C HIS A 179 18.91 -7.78 -9.93
N TYR A 180 19.13 -9.09 -9.86
CA TYR A 180 18.43 -10.04 -10.72
C TYR A 180 16.92 -10.10 -10.47
N ILE A 181 16.50 -10.02 -9.19
CA ILE A 181 15.07 -9.96 -8.86
C ILE A 181 14.47 -8.64 -9.35
N GLU A 182 15.11 -7.50 -9.09
CA GLU A 182 14.61 -6.19 -9.54
C GLU A 182 14.57 -6.10 -11.06
N ALA A 183 15.59 -6.59 -11.75
CA ALA A 183 15.63 -6.65 -13.21
C ALA A 183 14.49 -7.53 -13.79
N SER A 184 14.17 -8.65 -13.14
CA SER A 184 13.05 -9.49 -13.56
C SER A 184 11.71 -8.78 -13.40
N VAL A 185 11.50 -8.08 -12.28
CA VAL A 185 10.27 -7.29 -12.03
C VAL A 185 10.19 -6.11 -12.99
N GLN A 186 11.31 -5.44 -13.28
CA GLN A 186 11.35 -4.36 -14.27
C GLN A 186 11.04 -4.85 -15.68
N ALA A 187 11.57 -6.02 -16.09
CA ALA A 187 11.26 -6.61 -17.38
C ALA A 187 9.77 -7.00 -17.51
N LEU A 188 9.15 -7.47 -16.42
CA LEU A 188 7.70 -7.69 -16.36
C LEU A 188 6.93 -6.37 -16.51
N ASP A 189 7.31 -5.31 -15.78
CA ASP A 189 6.63 -4.02 -15.77
C ASP A 189 6.74 -3.26 -17.11
N GLN A 190 7.81 -3.51 -17.87
CA GLN A 190 8.00 -2.96 -19.23
C GLN A 190 7.13 -3.66 -20.28
N HIS A 191 6.54 -4.81 -19.96
CA HIS A 191 5.70 -5.54 -20.91
C HIS A 191 4.30 -4.89 -20.99
N PRO A 192 3.79 -4.51 -22.21
CA PRO A 192 2.58 -3.71 -22.38
C PRO A 192 1.30 -4.36 -21.86
N LYS A 193 1.31 -5.66 -21.63
CA LYS A 193 0.19 -6.44 -21.09
C LYS A 193 0.33 -6.76 -19.59
N ILE A 194 1.29 -6.16 -18.90
CA ILE A 194 1.53 -6.40 -17.46
C ILE A 194 1.62 -5.07 -16.73
N GLN A 195 1.06 -5.04 -15.54
CA GLN A 195 1.24 -3.97 -14.56
C GLN A 195 1.61 -4.60 -13.22
N ILE A 196 2.70 -4.14 -12.62
CA ILE A 196 3.03 -4.54 -11.25
C ILE A 196 2.09 -3.79 -10.29
N VAL A 197 1.31 -4.55 -9.52
CA VAL A 197 0.34 -4.00 -8.55
C VAL A 197 0.96 -3.87 -7.17
N ASP A 198 1.75 -4.87 -6.75
CA ASP A 198 2.36 -4.91 -5.43
C ASP A 198 3.59 -5.84 -5.42
N THR A 199 4.44 -5.70 -4.42
CA THR A 199 5.57 -6.58 -4.17
C THR A 199 5.59 -7.00 -2.70
N SER A 200 6.15 -8.17 -2.40
CA SER A 200 6.38 -8.60 -1.01
C SER A 200 7.57 -7.86 -0.39
N PHE A 201 7.92 -8.22 0.85
CA PHE A 201 9.28 -8.03 1.36
C PHE A 201 10.24 -9.04 0.76
N PHE A 202 11.55 -8.80 0.97
CA PHE A 202 12.56 -9.82 0.73
C PHE A 202 12.79 -10.70 1.97
N TYR A 203 13.06 -11.97 1.67
CA TYR A 203 13.34 -12.98 2.67
C TYR A 203 14.59 -13.76 2.28
N GLU A 204 15.56 -13.80 3.18
CA GLU A 204 16.75 -14.66 3.01
C GLU A 204 16.49 -16.01 3.68
N THR A 205 16.70 -17.10 2.92
CA THR A 205 16.41 -18.46 3.38
C THR A 205 17.57 -19.40 3.11
N ALA A 206 17.71 -20.43 3.95
CA ALA A 206 18.55 -21.57 3.62
C ALA A 206 18.01 -22.27 2.36
N PRO A 207 18.90 -22.88 1.54
CA PRO A 207 18.45 -23.68 0.41
C PRO A 207 17.70 -24.91 0.88
N MET A 208 16.64 -25.28 0.12
CA MET A 208 15.84 -26.48 0.36
C MET A 208 16.19 -27.53 -0.69
N TYR A 209 16.28 -28.80 -0.32
CA TYR A 209 16.55 -29.98 -1.16
C TYR A 209 18.03 -30.20 -1.56
N TYR A 210 18.70 -29.24 -2.14
CA TYR A 210 20.15 -29.26 -2.44
C TYR A 210 20.80 -28.22 -1.54
N GLU A 211 21.48 -28.66 -0.49
CA GLU A 211 21.95 -27.78 0.59
C GLU A 211 23.31 -27.12 0.31
N ASP A 212 24.15 -27.75 -0.57
CA ASP A 212 25.46 -27.22 -0.93
C ASP A 212 25.34 -26.10 -2.00
N GLN A 213 24.75 -24.99 -1.60
CA GLN A 213 24.57 -23.80 -2.40
C GLN A 213 24.34 -22.55 -1.53
N PRO A 214 24.57 -21.33 -2.05
CA PRO A 214 24.34 -20.10 -1.31
C PRO A 214 22.86 -19.93 -0.90
N ARG A 215 22.65 -19.12 0.17
CA ARG A 215 21.30 -18.74 0.63
C ARG A 215 20.55 -18.01 -0.46
N PHE A 216 19.25 -18.27 -0.54
CA PHE A 216 18.35 -17.60 -1.46
C PHE A 216 17.87 -16.25 -0.91
N LEU A 217 17.76 -15.28 -1.79
CA LEU A 217 16.90 -14.12 -1.62
C LEU A 217 15.58 -14.42 -2.33
N ASN A 218 14.48 -14.43 -1.57
CA ASN A 218 13.14 -14.70 -2.09
C ASN A 218 12.25 -13.49 -1.92
N GLY A 219 11.33 -13.34 -2.86
CA GLY A 219 10.27 -12.35 -2.86
C GLY A 219 9.09 -12.81 -3.70
N ALA A 220 8.12 -11.95 -3.86
CA ALA A 220 7.01 -12.17 -4.78
C ALA A 220 6.51 -10.84 -5.34
N CYS A 221 5.89 -10.86 -6.50
CA CYS A 221 5.15 -9.73 -7.02
C CYS A 221 3.74 -10.14 -7.42
N LYS A 222 2.80 -9.22 -7.21
CA LYS A 222 1.42 -9.29 -7.65
C LYS A 222 1.28 -8.47 -8.90
N ILE A 223 0.79 -9.06 -9.97
CA ILE A 223 0.65 -8.42 -11.27
C ILE A 223 -0.80 -8.46 -11.74
N GLN A 224 -1.16 -7.46 -12.52
CA GLN A 224 -2.34 -7.47 -13.36
C GLN A 224 -1.90 -7.71 -14.80
N THR A 225 -2.54 -8.65 -15.51
CA THR A 225 -2.10 -9.04 -16.86
C THR A 225 -3.25 -9.47 -17.75
N SER A 226 -3.14 -9.21 -19.06
CA SER A 226 -4.03 -9.77 -20.08
C SER A 226 -3.41 -10.98 -20.80
N LEU A 227 -2.25 -11.46 -20.37
CA LEU A 227 -1.65 -12.68 -20.88
C LEU A 227 -2.36 -13.90 -20.30
N THR A 228 -2.55 -14.93 -21.10
CA THR A 228 -2.96 -16.25 -20.61
C THR A 228 -1.89 -16.87 -19.71
N PRO A 229 -2.22 -17.87 -18.87
CA PRO A 229 -1.22 -18.54 -18.02
C PRO A 229 -0.01 -19.08 -18.79
N HIS A 230 -0.21 -19.61 -20.00
CA HIS A 230 0.87 -20.13 -20.84
C HIS A 230 1.73 -19.02 -21.46
N GLU A 231 1.11 -17.94 -21.94
CA GLU A 231 1.87 -16.76 -22.44
C GLU A 231 2.70 -16.13 -21.31
N LEU A 232 2.13 -16.06 -20.09
CA LEU A 232 2.84 -15.55 -18.93
C LEU A 232 4.03 -16.46 -18.55
N LEU A 233 3.85 -17.79 -18.60
CA LEU A 233 4.93 -18.74 -18.38
C LEU A 233 6.07 -18.56 -19.39
N ASP A 234 5.73 -18.46 -20.68
CA ASP A 234 6.71 -18.28 -21.75
C ASP A 234 7.49 -16.95 -21.56
N LEU A 235 6.80 -15.89 -21.13
CA LEU A 235 7.44 -14.60 -20.79
C LEU A 235 8.39 -14.73 -19.59
N CYS A 236 7.95 -15.35 -18.48
CA CYS A 236 8.80 -15.58 -17.31
C CYS A 236 10.08 -16.34 -17.69
N GLN A 237 9.96 -17.41 -18.46
CA GLN A 237 11.11 -18.19 -18.92
C GLN A 237 12.04 -17.39 -19.85
N ASN A 238 11.49 -16.52 -20.69
CA ASN A 238 12.30 -15.64 -21.54
C ASN A 238 13.08 -14.61 -20.71
N ILE A 239 12.45 -14.02 -19.69
CA ILE A 239 13.11 -13.09 -18.76
C ILE A 239 14.25 -13.80 -18.03
N GLU A 240 14.01 -14.97 -17.47
CA GLU A 240 15.03 -15.79 -16.82
C GLU A 240 16.24 -16.05 -17.74
N LYS A 241 15.98 -16.43 -18.98
CA LYS A 241 17.01 -16.68 -19.98
C LYS A 241 17.79 -15.42 -20.32
N GLN A 242 17.14 -14.28 -20.51
CA GLN A 242 17.78 -12.98 -20.78
C GLN A 242 18.68 -12.54 -19.64
N LEU A 243 18.31 -12.85 -18.39
CA LEU A 243 19.10 -12.55 -17.19
C LEU A 243 20.21 -13.58 -16.93
N GLY A 244 20.44 -14.52 -17.86
CA GLY A 244 21.56 -15.45 -17.80
C GLY A 244 21.27 -16.77 -17.08
N ARG A 245 20.00 -17.11 -16.83
CA ARG A 245 19.66 -18.44 -16.29
C ARG A 245 19.98 -19.52 -17.33
N SER A 246 20.89 -20.42 -16.99
CA SER A 246 21.16 -21.65 -17.74
C SER A 246 20.66 -22.85 -16.95
N LYS A 247 20.08 -23.81 -17.64
CA LYS A 247 19.70 -25.13 -17.07
C LYS A 247 20.75 -26.19 -17.39
N GLU A 248 21.76 -25.86 -18.20
CA GLU A 248 22.80 -26.79 -18.61
C GLU A 248 23.75 -27.05 -17.44
N HIS A 249 24.00 -28.32 -17.13
CA HIS A 249 24.88 -28.78 -16.05
C HIS A 249 24.49 -28.34 -14.62
N VAL A 250 23.29 -27.79 -14.40
CA VAL A 250 22.79 -27.43 -13.09
C VAL A 250 21.90 -28.55 -12.55
N PRO A 251 22.16 -29.08 -11.35
CA PRO A 251 21.30 -30.10 -10.74
C PRO A 251 19.89 -29.57 -10.49
N ARG A 252 18.89 -30.47 -10.43
CA ARG A 252 17.52 -30.08 -10.08
C ARG A 252 17.53 -29.38 -8.71
N ASN A 253 16.85 -28.23 -8.60
CA ASN A 253 16.86 -27.31 -7.45
C ASN A 253 18.25 -26.73 -7.11
N GLY A 254 19.18 -26.73 -8.03
CA GLY A 254 20.50 -26.14 -7.87
C GLY A 254 20.52 -24.61 -7.92
N PRO A 255 21.72 -24.00 -7.84
CA PRO A 255 21.87 -22.55 -7.81
C PRO A 255 21.45 -21.88 -9.10
N ARG A 256 20.89 -20.67 -8.99
CA ARG A 256 20.37 -19.92 -10.13
C ARG A 256 20.44 -18.41 -9.91
N VAL A 257 20.64 -17.68 -10.99
CA VAL A 257 20.68 -16.20 -10.98
C VAL A 257 19.30 -15.62 -10.68
N VAL A 258 18.24 -16.20 -11.27
CA VAL A 258 16.85 -15.81 -11.01
C VAL A 258 15.90 -16.97 -11.30
N ASP A 259 14.81 -17.01 -10.57
CA ASP A 259 13.67 -17.94 -10.72
C ASP A 259 12.39 -17.13 -10.65
N VAL A 260 11.48 -17.30 -11.62
CA VAL A 260 10.20 -16.58 -11.69
C VAL A 260 9.08 -17.59 -11.91
N ASP A 261 8.45 -18.03 -10.83
CA ASP A 261 7.41 -19.06 -10.85
C ASP A 261 6.01 -18.44 -10.73
N ILE A 262 5.05 -18.88 -11.58
CA ILE A 262 3.63 -18.55 -11.43
C ILE A 262 3.07 -19.33 -10.25
N VAL A 263 2.72 -18.62 -9.18
CA VAL A 263 2.19 -19.24 -7.96
C VAL A 263 0.69 -19.33 -7.98
N LEU A 264 0.02 -18.24 -8.35
CA LEU A 264 -1.43 -18.10 -8.43
C LEU A 264 -1.79 -17.29 -9.69
N TYR A 265 -2.95 -17.61 -10.24
CA TYR A 265 -3.52 -16.88 -11.37
C TYR A 265 -5.05 -16.86 -11.19
N ASP A 266 -5.61 -15.73 -10.74
CA ASP A 266 -7.00 -15.66 -10.26
C ASP A 266 -7.34 -16.85 -9.34
N ASN A 267 -8.52 -17.42 -9.50
CA ASN A 267 -8.93 -18.65 -8.85
C ASN A 267 -8.76 -19.89 -9.77
N LEU A 268 -7.95 -19.76 -10.84
CA LEU A 268 -7.81 -20.83 -11.81
C LEU A 268 -7.08 -22.05 -11.23
N VAL A 269 -7.52 -23.20 -11.67
CA VAL A 269 -6.84 -24.49 -11.49
C VAL A 269 -6.41 -24.97 -12.86
N VAL A 270 -5.12 -24.99 -13.12
CA VAL A 270 -4.52 -25.46 -14.37
C VAL A 270 -3.66 -26.68 -14.06
N ASN A 271 -3.82 -27.75 -14.82
CA ASN A 271 -2.95 -28.91 -14.75
C ASN A 271 -2.61 -29.36 -16.19
N ASP A 272 -1.51 -28.83 -16.69
CA ASP A 272 -0.96 -29.16 -18.01
C ASP A 272 0.33 -30.01 -17.86
N GLY A 273 0.20 -31.13 -17.14
CA GLY A 273 1.29 -32.08 -16.92
C GLY A 273 2.52 -31.42 -16.29
N ASP A 274 3.67 -31.63 -16.93
CA ASP A 274 4.94 -31.07 -16.45
C ASP A 274 5.17 -29.59 -16.89
N ARG A 275 4.32 -29.05 -17.76
CA ARG A 275 4.53 -27.70 -18.30
C ARG A 275 4.05 -26.61 -17.35
N LEU A 276 2.83 -26.73 -16.82
CA LEU A 276 2.23 -25.69 -15.98
C LEU A 276 1.21 -26.26 -15.00
N ILE A 277 1.38 -26.02 -13.72
CA ILE A 277 0.43 -26.35 -12.66
C ILE A 277 0.13 -25.08 -11.86
N ILE A 278 -1.13 -24.65 -11.83
CA ILE A 278 -1.64 -23.52 -11.05
C ILE A 278 -2.81 -23.99 -10.18
N PRO A 279 -2.86 -23.68 -8.87
CA PRO A 279 -1.77 -23.10 -8.05
C PRO A 279 -0.51 -23.95 -8.11
N HIS A 280 0.64 -23.30 -7.95
CA HIS A 280 1.92 -24.02 -7.99
C HIS A 280 1.90 -25.21 -7.04
N ALA A 281 2.23 -26.41 -7.54
CA ALA A 281 1.98 -27.70 -6.88
C ALA A 281 2.50 -27.78 -5.43
N ARG A 282 3.58 -27.07 -5.11
CA ARG A 282 4.23 -27.10 -3.79
C ARG A 282 4.09 -25.78 -3.02
N LEU A 283 3.16 -24.90 -3.40
CA LEU A 283 2.91 -23.64 -2.73
C LEU A 283 2.69 -23.82 -1.22
N HIS A 284 1.82 -24.74 -0.85
CA HIS A 284 1.36 -24.97 0.52
C HIS A 284 2.41 -25.61 1.46
N GLU A 285 3.53 -26.08 0.93
CA GLU A 285 4.63 -26.70 1.66
C GLU A 285 5.81 -25.75 1.89
N ARG A 286 5.86 -24.62 1.14
CA ARG A 286 7.03 -23.76 1.05
C ARG A 286 6.83 -22.42 1.77
N ALA A 287 7.36 -22.27 2.96
CA ALA A 287 7.29 -21.02 3.72
C ALA A 287 7.90 -19.85 2.94
N PHE A 288 8.99 -20.06 2.18
CA PHE A 288 9.67 -19.04 1.40
C PHE A 288 8.84 -18.54 0.18
N VAL A 289 7.76 -19.24 -0.19
CA VAL A 289 6.75 -18.78 -1.16
C VAL A 289 5.54 -18.20 -0.44
N LEU A 290 5.01 -18.93 0.58
CA LEU A 290 3.80 -18.51 1.30
C LEU A 290 3.98 -17.18 2.04
N ARG A 291 5.13 -16.95 2.68
CA ARG A 291 5.37 -15.73 3.43
C ARG A 291 5.34 -14.48 2.52
N PRO A 292 6.10 -14.44 1.38
CA PRO A 292 5.97 -13.36 0.41
C PRO A 292 4.54 -13.17 -0.13
N VAL A 293 3.84 -14.26 -0.42
CA VAL A 293 2.42 -14.18 -0.86
C VAL A 293 1.55 -13.55 0.21
N CYS A 294 1.74 -13.90 1.48
CA CYS A 294 0.98 -13.35 2.60
C CYS A 294 1.23 -11.85 2.84
N ASP A 295 2.35 -11.29 2.41
CA ASP A 295 2.59 -9.84 2.48
C ASP A 295 1.63 -9.04 1.60
N MET A 296 1.09 -9.67 0.53
CA MET A 296 0.24 -9.03 -0.48
C MET A 296 -1.20 -9.55 -0.51
N ALA A 297 -1.40 -10.81 -0.13
CA ALA A 297 -2.70 -11.49 -0.26
C ALA A 297 -2.94 -12.54 0.85
N PRO A 298 -2.88 -12.16 2.15
CA PRO A 298 -3.03 -13.12 3.27
C PRO A 298 -4.39 -13.79 3.31
N SER A 299 -5.45 -13.10 2.88
CA SER A 299 -6.84 -13.58 2.85
C SER A 299 -7.21 -14.36 1.60
N PHE A 300 -6.33 -14.42 0.59
CA PHE A 300 -6.60 -15.17 -0.62
C PHE A 300 -6.81 -16.66 -0.30
N VAL A 301 -7.91 -17.24 -0.79
CA VAL A 301 -8.28 -18.64 -0.54
C VAL A 301 -7.69 -19.50 -1.64
N HIS A 302 -6.88 -20.50 -1.26
CA HIS A 302 -6.31 -21.46 -2.20
C HIS A 302 -7.44 -22.26 -2.87
N PRO A 303 -7.59 -22.22 -4.20
CA PRO A 303 -8.77 -22.75 -4.89
C PRO A 303 -8.99 -24.25 -4.68
N ILE A 304 -7.93 -25.05 -4.46
CA ILE A 304 -8.03 -26.49 -4.22
C ILE A 304 -8.16 -26.79 -2.73
N LEU A 305 -7.30 -26.20 -1.88
CA LEU A 305 -7.24 -26.53 -0.45
C LEU A 305 -8.32 -25.83 0.39
N GLN A 306 -8.99 -24.82 -0.17
CA GLN A 306 -10.04 -24.03 0.50
C GLN A 306 -9.59 -23.45 1.86
N ARG A 307 -8.31 -23.05 1.94
CA ARG A 307 -7.69 -22.40 3.08
C ARG A 307 -7.06 -21.08 2.65
N THR A 308 -7.07 -20.07 3.51
CA THR A 308 -6.40 -18.79 3.24
C THR A 308 -4.88 -18.96 3.23
N MET A 309 -4.15 -18.11 2.49
CA MET A 309 -2.68 -18.13 2.47
C MET A 309 -2.11 -17.98 3.88
N ALA A 310 -2.68 -17.09 4.70
CA ALA A 310 -2.29 -16.95 6.11
C ALA A 310 -2.48 -18.27 6.88
N SER A 311 -3.60 -18.98 6.72
CA SER A 311 -3.83 -20.28 7.36
C SER A 311 -2.87 -21.37 6.87
N LEU A 312 -2.47 -21.35 5.61
CA LEU A 312 -1.47 -22.29 5.09
C LEU A 312 -0.09 -21.98 5.68
N LEU A 313 0.29 -20.71 5.78
CA LEU A 313 1.56 -20.29 6.36
C LEU A 313 1.73 -20.74 7.81
N THR A 314 0.68 -20.69 8.64
CA THR A 314 0.75 -21.18 10.03
C THR A 314 1.07 -22.67 10.17
N SER A 315 0.87 -23.44 9.08
CA SER A 315 1.13 -24.88 9.04
C SER A 315 2.55 -25.21 8.51
N THR A 316 3.34 -24.20 8.15
CA THR A 316 4.71 -24.38 7.62
C THR A 316 5.75 -23.93 8.61
N SER A 317 6.96 -24.54 8.57
CA SER A 317 8.08 -24.09 9.38
C SER A 317 8.71 -22.83 8.77
N MET A 318 8.88 -21.80 9.60
CA MET A 318 9.57 -20.55 9.26
C MET A 318 11.05 -20.54 9.73
N ALA A 319 11.56 -21.71 10.14
CA ALA A 319 12.97 -21.84 10.53
C ALA A 319 13.90 -21.39 9.38
N ASP A 320 15.00 -20.75 9.74
CA ASP A 320 16.02 -20.26 8.80
C ASP A 320 15.56 -19.23 7.76
N MET A 321 14.41 -18.59 7.98
CA MET A 321 13.93 -17.48 7.16
C MET A 321 14.03 -16.16 7.91
N SER A 322 14.73 -15.20 7.31
CA SER A 322 14.85 -13.84 7.84
C SER A 322 14.31 -12.83 6.84
N ARG A 323 13.46 -11.91 7.31
CA ARG A 323 13.09 -10.74 6.50
C ARG A 323 14.32 -9.85 6.36
N VAL A 324 14.60 -9.41 5.14
CA VAL A 324 15.77 -8.57 4.86
C VAL A 324 15.38 -7.37 4.02
N MET A 325 16.15 -6.29 4.16
CA MET A 325 16.07 -5.11 3.31
C MET A 325 17.43 -4.85 2.67
N PRO A 326 17.49 -4.64 1.35
CA PRO A 326 18.73 -4.27 0.70
C PRO A 326 19.06 -2.80 0.98
N VAL A 327 20.22 -2.54 1.57
CA VAL A 327 20.77 -1.21 1.78
C VAL A 327 22.14 -1.15 1.16
N ARG A 328 22.28 -0.42 0.06
CA ARG A 328 23.50 -0.38 -0.74
C ARG A 328 23.91 -1.79 -1.24
N HIS A 329 25.02 -2.36 -0.76
CA HIS A 329 25.51 -3.70 -1.10
C HIS A 329 25.18 -4.75 -0.04
N ASP A 330 24.57 -4.34 1.09
CA ASP A 330 24.28 -5.20 2.23
C ASP A 330 22.80 -5.60 2.28
N MET A 331 22.55 -6.73 2.94
CA MET A 331 21.21 -7.18 3.32
C MET A 331 21.03 -7.01 4.82
N TRP A 332 20.18 -6.06 5.21
CA TRP A 332 19.86 -5.84 6.61
C TRP A 332 18.75 -6.78 7.06
N ALA A 333 19.12 -7.73 7.92
CA ALA A 333 18.14 -8.62 8.54
C ALA A 333 17.36 -7.87 9.63
N TRP A 334 16.04 -7.88 9.51
CA TRP A 334 15.15 -7.27 10.49
C TRP A 334 15.06 -8.10 11.76
N GLY A 335 15.03 -7.41 12.92
CA GLY A 335 14.99 -8.06 14.23
C GLY A 335 16.33 -8.63 14.70
N SER A 336 17.39 -8.57 13.89
CA SER A 336 18.71 -9.07 14.29
C SER A 336 19.45 -8.13 15.23
N LYS A 337 19.37 -6.81 14.96
CA LYS A 337 19.93 -5.76 15.82
C LYS A 337 19.18 -4.44 15.59
N THR A 338 19.23 -3.56 16.58
CA THR A 338 18.85 -2.16 16.42
C THR A 338 19.89 -1.44 15.56
N ARG A 339 19.46 -0.74 14.52
CA ARG A 339 20.32 0.07 13.67
C ARG A 339 20.33 1.50 14.17
N VAL A 340 21.51 2.10 14.21
CA VAL A 340 21.70 3.48 14.66
C VAL A 340 21.93 4.38 13.45
N MET A 341 21.04 5.38 13.28
CA MET A 341 21.16 6.41 12.25
C MET A 341 21.76 7.68 12.87
N GLY A 342 22.93 8.07 12.41
CA GLY A 342 23.63 9.27 12.85
C GLY A 342 23.21 10.49 12.03
N ILE A 343 22.67 11.51 12.68
CA ILE A 343 22.15 12.72 12.03
C ILE A 343 23.31 13.71 11.79
N LEU A 344 23.46 14.16 10.55
CA LEU A 344 24.43 15.15 10.11
C LEU A 344 23.73 16.36 9.48
N ASN A 345 23.44 17.38 10.29
CA ASN A 345 22.79 18.61 9.83
C ASN A 345 23.82 19.56 9.19
N ALA A 346 23.74 19.70 7.86
CA ALA A 346 24.53 20.65 7.08
C ALA A 346 23.88 22.07 7.10
N THR A 347 23.56 22.58 8.32
CA THR A 347 22.94 23.89 8.49
C THR A 347 23.94 24.89 9.10
N PRO A 348 23.88 26.19 8.76
CA PRO A 348 24.80 27.21 9.30
C PRO A 348 24.85 27.26 10.82
N ASP A 349 23.73 27.03 11.50
CA ASP A 349 23.62 27.06 12.96
C ASP A 349 24.31 25.87 13.66
N SER A 350 24.58 24.78 12.93
CA SER A 350 25.19 23.58 13.50
C SER A 350 26.69 23.70 13.72
N PHE A 351 27.32 24.72 13.08
CA PHE A 351 28.76 24.93 13.11
C PHE A 351 29.04 26.44 13.07
N SER A 352 29.18 27.08 14.23
CA SER A 352 29.36 28.56 14.34
C SER A 352 30.71 29.06 13.75
N ASP A 353 30.64 30.17 13.02
CA ASP A 353 31.73 31.10 12.67
C ASP A 353 32.85 30.66 11.71
N GLY A 354 32.55 29.84 10.67
CA GLY A 354 33.57 29.49 9.65
C GLY A 354 33.01 29.37 8.23
N GLY A 355 33.82 29.69 7.22
CA GLY A 355 33.43 29.56 5.81
C GLY A 355 33.10 28.11 5.40
N GLU A 356 32.51 27.93 4.20
CA GLU A 356 31.96 26.63 3.71
C GLU A 356 32.88 25.40 3.92
N HIS A 357 34.19 25.53 3.75
CA HIS A 357 35.17 24.45 3.97
C HIS A 357 35.28 24.04 5.45
N MET A 358 35.20 24.99 6.39
CA MET A 358 35.28 24.69 7.83
C MET A 358 34.02 23.94 8.32
N HIS A 359 32.86 24.19 7.69
CA HIS A 359 31.61 23.47 7.99
C HIS A 359 31.68 21.99 7.57
N ILE A 360 32.25 21.70 6.40
CA ILE A 360 32.42 20.33 5.91
C ILE A 360 33.44 19.57 6.78
N ASP A 361 34.56 20.19 7.14
CA ASP A 361 35.58 19.56 7.98
C ASP A 361 35.05 19.21 9.38
N ALA A 362 34.24 20.09 9.98
CA ALA A 362 33.59 19.84 11.26
C ALA A 362 32.57 18.68 11.16
N ALA A 363 31.74 18.66 10.11
CA ALA A 363 30.79 17.60 9.84
C ALA A 363 31.50 16.26 9.60
N MET A 364 32.58 16.25 8.83
CA MET A 364 33.41 15.07 8.60
C MET A 364 34.11 14.56 9.85
N LYS A 365 34.56 15.46 10.72
CA LYS A 365 35.10 15.07 12.05
C LYS A 365 34.04 14.34 12.87
N THR A 366 32.82 14.89 12.94
CA THR A 366 31.69 14.27 13.64
C THR A 366 31.34 12.94 13.02
N ALA A 367 31.27 12.87 11.68
CA ALA A 367 30.97 11.62 10.97
C ALA A 367 32.00 10.51 11.26
N ARG A 368 33.30 10.83 11.32
CA ARG A 368 34.35 9.85 11.69
C ARG A 368 34.17 9.37 13.14
N GLN A 369 33.83 10.27 14.06
CA GLN A 369 33.54 9.89 15.46
C GLN A 369 32.32 8.97 15.55
N MET A 370 31.26 9.25 14.80
CA MET A 370 30.08 8.37 14.71
C MET A 370 30.44 6.99 14.08
N ALA A 371 31.30 6.99 13.07
CA ALA A 371 31.80 5.76 12.45
C ALA A 371 32.58 4.90 13.45
N GLU A 372 33.48 5.52 14.22
CA GLU A 372 34.23 4.86 15.29
C GLU A 372 33.31 4.32 16.42
N ALA A 373 32.21 5.06 16.69
CA ALA A 373 31.18 4.65 17.66
C ALA A 373 30.24 3.53 17.13
N GLY A 374 30.34 3.16 15.84
CA GLY A 374 29.59 2.06 15.24
C GLY A 374 28.21 2.44 14.70
N VAL A 375 28.07 3.66 14.19
CA VAL A 375 26.84 4.08 13.46
C VAL A 375 26.60 3.17 12.26
N ASP A 376 25.33 2.82 12.00
CA ASP A 376 24.96 1.95 10.89
C ASP A 376 24.61 2.73 9.61
N LEU A 377 24.20 4.01 9.73
CA LEU A 377 23.70 4.84 8.63
C LEU A 377 23.91 6.32 8.99
N PHE A 378 24.33 7.13 8.04
CA PHE A 378 24.27 8.59 8.16
C PHE A 378 22.97 9.12 7.56
N ASP A 379 22.38 10.14 8.20
CA ASP A 379 21.25 10.91 7.67
C ASP A 379 21.67 12.37 7.49
N VAL A 380 21.75 12.80 6.24
CA VAL A 380 22.27 14.12 5.89
C VAL A 380 21.11 15.05 5.56
N GLY A 381 20.94 16.12 6.36
CA GLY A 381 19.91 17.11 6.16
C GLY A 381 20.48 18.52 5.90
N GLY A 382 19.94 19.23 4.90
CA GLY A 382 20.32 20.61 4.55
C GLY A 382 19.38 21.69 5.08
N GLN A 383 18.20 21.25 5.57
CA GLN A 383 17.17 22.13 6.10
C GLN A 383 16.74 21.66 7.50
N SER A 384 16.59 22.62 8.42
CA SER A 384 16.01 22.30 9.73
C SER A 384 14.50 22.12 9.62
N THR A 385 13.99 21.00 10.11
CA THR A 385 12.56 20.70 10.22
C THR A 385 11.96 21.18 11.56
N ALA A 386 12.75 21.86 12.40
CA ALA A 386 12.30 22.39 13.68
C ALA A 386 11.21 23.47 13.50
N PRO A 387 10.22 23.55 14.43
CA PRO A 387 9.16 24.54 14.36
C PRO A 387 9.68 25.98 14.22
N GLY A 388 9.06 26.76 13.31
CA GLY A 388 9.37 28.18 13.13
C GLY A 388 10.65 28.50 12.35
N ARG A 389 11.37 27.50 11.83
CA ARG A 389 12.51 27.73 10.93
C ARG A 389 12.03 28.06 9.52
N LEU A 390 12.71 29.03 8.89
CA LEU A 390 12.43 29.40 7.50
C LEU A 390 12.92 28.30 6.55
N GLU A 391 12.14 28.06 5.51
CA GLU A 391 12.55 27.17 4.43
C GLU A 391 13.67 27.82 3.61
N VAL A 392 14.68 27.02 3.27
CA VAL A 392 15.75 27.43 2.35
C VAL A 392 15.35 27.11 0.90
N SER A 393 16.00 27.75 -0.07
CA SER A 393 15.79 27.42 -1.48
C SER A 393 16.32 26.01 -1.81
N VAL A 394 15.88 25.44 -2.93
CA VAL A 394 16.38 24.14 -3.43
C VAL A 394 17.89 24.22 -3.69
N GLU A 395 18.35 25.33 -4.29
CA GLU A 395 19.76 25.57 -4.61
C GLU A 395 20.61 25.62 -3.34
N GLU A 396 20.12 26.30 -2.31
CA GLU A 396 20.83 26.39 -1.04
C GLU A 396 20.88 25.05 -0.32
N GLU A 397 19.76 24.33 -0.22
CA GLU A 397 19.74 22.99 0.39
C GLU A 397 20.71 22.05 -0.33
N ARG A 398 20.68 22.06 -1.66
CA ARG A 398 21.61 21.31 -2.50
C ARG A 398 23.07 21.68 -2.27
N ALA A 399 23.37 22.96 -2.21
CA ALA A 399 24.73 23.47 -1.95
C ALA A 399 25.26 23.02 -0.59
N ARG A 400 24.40 22.85 0.41
CA ARG A 400 24.76 22.37 1.75
C ARG A 400 25.03 20.87 1.79
N VAL A 401 24.16 20.04 1.18
CA VAL A 401 24.21 18.58 1.36
C VAL A 401 25.18 17.87 0.41
N LEU A 402 25.30 18.32 -0.84
CA LEU A 402 26.09 17.58 -1.84
C LEU A 402 27.58 17.51 -1.53
N PRO A 403 28.27 18.57 -1.07
CA PRO A 403 29.67 18.48 -0.72
C PRO A 403 29.92 17.49 0.42
N LEU A 404 29.03 17.46 1.44
CA LEU A 404 29.13 16.55 2.56
C LEU A 404 28.91 15.09 2.12
N ILE A 405 27.87 14.80 1.32
CA ILE A 405 27.61 13.47 0.80
C ILE A 405 28.81 12.93 0.00
N ARG A 406 29.39 13.76 -0.87
CA ARG A 406 30.58 13.39 -1.66
C ARG A 406 31.79 13.12 -0.75
N ALA A 407 32.01 13.95 0.26
CA ALA A 407 33.11 13.77 1.22
C ALA A 407 32.93 12.45 1.99
N LEU A 408 31.73 12.17 2.51
CA LEU A 408 31.41 10.92 3.21
C LEU A 408 31.63 9.67 2.32
N SER A 409 31.27 9.76 1.04
CA SER A 409 31.40 8.65 0.08
C SER A 409 32.85 8.38 -0.34
N GLN A 410 33.76 9.35 -0.16
CA GLN A 410 35.17 9.23 -0.57
C GLN A 410 36.13 8.93 0.59
N ASP A 411 35.76 9.32 1.81
CA ASP A 411 36.61 9.18 2.99
C ASP A 411 36.72 7.71 3.41
N SER A 412 37.94 7.26 3.72
CA SER A 412 38.22 5.84 4.04
C SER A 412 37.51 5.33 5.28
N ALA A 413 37.23 6.21 6.26
CA ALA A 413 36.58 5.84 7.52
C ALA A 413 35.04 5.79 7.39
N THR A 414 34.44 6.50 6.41
CA THR A 414 32.99 6.65 6.32
C THR A 414 32.39 6.04 5.04
N ARG A 415 33.17 5.86 3.98
CA ARG A 415 32.67 5.40 2.64
C ARG A 415 31.91 4.08 2.64
N HIS A 416 32.12 3.22 3.64
CA HIS A 416 31.43 1.94 3.77
C HIS A 416 30.07 2.06 4.45
N ILE A 417 29.79 3.18 5.13
CA ILE A 417 28.54 3.44 5.84
C ILE A 417 27.52 4.00 4.84
N PRO A 418 26.29 3.45 4.76
CA PRO A 418 25.22 3.98 3.93
C PRO A 418 24.89 5.43 4.28
N ILE A 419 24.38 6.19 3.31
CA ILE A 419 23.98 7.58 3.47
C ILE A 419 22.51 7.72 3.06
N SER A 420 21.71 8.27 3.97
CA SER A 420 20.36 8.75 3.74
C SER A 420 20.38 10.25 3.47
N ILE A 421 19.49 10.74 2.66
CA ILE A 421 19.21 12.17 2.48
C ILE A 421 17.88 12.53 3.14
N ASP A 422 17.92 13.42 4.15
CA ASP A 422 16.74 14.00 4.79
C ASP A 422 16.27 15.21 3.99
N THR A 423 15.25 14.97 3.15
CA THR A 423 14.62 16.00 2.34
C THR A 423 13.25 15.56 1.84
N TYR A 424 12.30 16.49 1.75
CA TYR A 424 11.01 16.29 1.09
C TYR A 424 11.00 16.75 -0.39
N ARG A 425 12.14 17.26 -0.91
CA ARG A 425 12.26 17.78 -2.27
C ARG A 425 12.86 16.73 -3.20
N ALA A 426 12.11 16.31 -4.19
CA ALA A 426 12.55 15.29 -5.16
C ALA A 426 13.84 15.69 -5.90
N GLU A 427 13.97 16.97 -6.25
CA GLU A 427 15.17 17.46 -6.95
C GLU A 427 16.43 17.34 -6.07
N VAL A 428 16.36 17.70 -4.78
CA VAL A 428 17.49 17.56 -3.85
C VAL A 428 17.81 16.07 -3.66
N ALA A 429 16.79 15.23 -3.47
CA ALA A 429 16.97 13.78 -3.33
C ALA A 429 17.65 13.17 -4.56
N GLN A 430 17.26 13.58 -5.77
CA GLN A 430 17.88 13.11 -7.02
C GLN A 430 19.38 13.40 -7.04
N TYR A 431 19.79 14.66 -6.79
CA TYR A 431 21.21 15.03 -6.77
C TYR A 431 21.98 14.33 -5.63
N ALA A 432 21.34 14.14 -4.48
CA ALA A 432 21.95 13.42 -3.36
C ALA A 432 22.21 11.94 -3.68
N LEU A 433 21.25 11.26 -4.32
CA LEU A 433 21.41 9.89 -4.81
C LEU A 433 22.53 9.79 -5.84
N ASP A 434 22.61 10.76 -6.77
CA ASP A 434 23.70 10.83 -7.77
C ASP A 434 25.07 11.11 -7.13
N ALA A 435 25.09 11.77 -5.96
CA ALA A 435 26.32 12.06 -5.20
C ALA A 435 26.79 10.93 -4.29
N GLY A 436 25.99 9.87 -4.08
CA GLY A 436 26.36 8.70 -3.29
C GLY A 436 25.43 8.36 -2.12
N ALA A 437 24.35 9.12 -1.90
CA ALA A 437 23.28 8.67 -1.02
C ALA A 437 22.61 7.41 -1.61
N CYS A 438 22.05 6.56 -0.74
CA CYS A 438 21.41 5.32 -1.16
C CYS A 438 20.02 5.12 -0.54
N MET A 439 19.54 6.08 0.23
CA MET A 439 18.23 6.08 0.90
C MET A 439 17.67 7.50 0.91
N VAL A 440 16.37 7.64 0.86
CA VAL A 440 15.67 8.92 1.03
C VAL A 440 14.84 8.87 2.30
N ASN A 441 15.05 9.85 3.17
CA ASN A 441 14.27 10.09 4.38
C ASN A 441 13.38 11.31 4.15
N ASP A 442 12.07 11.08 3.96
CA ASP A 442 11.12 12.16 3.64
C ASP A 442 10.14 12.35 4.79
N VAL A 443 10.36 13.39 5.58
CA VAL A 443 9.50 13.76 6.71
C VAL A 443 8.04 14.04 6.33
N SER A 444 7.76 14.26 5.04
CA SER A 444 6.41 14.50 4.52
C SER A 444 5.71 13.24 4.01
N GLY A 445 6.41 12.10 3.91
CA GLY A 445 5.86 10.87 3.34
C GLY A 445 5.36 11.04 1.89
N GLY A 446 6.01 11.89 1.07
CA GLY A 446 5.63 12.15 -0.32
C GLY A 446 4.42 13.05 -0.49
N THR A 447 4.03 13.82 0.53
CA THR A 447 2.87 14.73 0.44
C THR A 447 3.25 16.12 -0.05
N ARG A 448 4.46 16.61 0.22
CA ARG A 448 4.91 17.97 -0.14
C ARG A 448 5.41 18.06 -1.59
N ASP A 449 6.21 17.11 -2.03
CA ASP A 449 6.62 17.01 -3.44
C ASP A 449 6.16 15.66 -4.02
N THR A 450 5.12 15.71 -4.85
CA THR A 450 4.52 14.49 -5.44
C THR A 450 5.48 13.75 -6.38
N ARG A 451 6.53 14.41 -6.90
CA ARG A 451 7.57 13.79 -7.73
C ARG A 451 8.51 12.89 -6.92
N MET A 452 8.53 13.03 -5.58
CA MET A 452 9.37 12.21 -4.71
C MET A 452 9.08 10.72 -4.87
N LEU A 453 7.81 10.35 -4.88
CA LEU A 453 7.42 8.94 -5.01
C LEU A 453 7.81 8.35 -6.37
N ASP A 454 7.71 9.15 -7.44
CA ASP A 454 8.15 8.72 -8.78
C ASP A 454 9.67 8.54 -8.82
N LEU A 455 10.43 9.48 -8.23
CA LEU A 455 11.89 9.39 -8.13
C LEU A 455 12.34 8.13 -7.39
N VAL A 456 11.79 7.85 -6.20
CA VAL A 456 12.21 6.68 -5.42
C VAL A 456 11.76 5.36 -6.06
N ALA A 457 10.63 5.36 -6.77
CA ALA A 457 10.19 4.23 -7.58
C ALA A 457 11.17 3.94 -8.73
N GLU A 458 11.61 4.99 -9.45
CA GLU A 458 12.57 4.88 -10.56
C GLU A 458 13.96 4.46 -10.07
N ARG A 459 14.41 5.01 -8.94
CA ARG A 459 15.75 4.74 -8.37
C ARG A 459 15.85 3.41 -7.63
N HIS A 460 14.73 2.75 -7.34
CA HIS A 460 14.66 1.50 -6.57
C HIS A 460 15.46 1.56 -5.25
N CYS A 461 15.45 2.72 -4.58
CA CYS A 461 16.17 2.95 -3.34
C CYS A 461 15.23 2.82 -2.13
N PRO A 462 15.78 2.49 -0.93
CA PRO A 462 15.05 2.58 0.32
C PRO A 462 14.46 3.96 0.54
N TYR A 463 13.22 4.00 1.04
CA TYR A 463 12.45 5.20 1.26
C TYR A 463 11.77 5.17 2.63
N VAL A 464 12.06 6.18 3.44
CA VAL A 464 11.41 6.36 4.74
C VAL A 464 10.16 7.21 4.57
N VAL A 465 9.03 6.61 4.91
CA VAL A 465 7.71 7.26 4.93
C VAL A 465 7.42 7.68 6.35
N MET A 466 7.55 8.98 6.65
CA MET A 466 7.26 9.48 7.98
C MET A 466 5.84 10.03 8.08
N HIS A 467 5.20 9.79 9.22
CA HIS A 467 3.91 10.37 9.55
C HIS A 467 4.06 11.77 10.14
N MET A 468 3.48 12.75 9.48
CA MET A 468 3.37 14.12 9.95
C MET A 468 2.02 14.72 9.54
N ARG A 469 1.41 15.54 10.38
CA ARG A 469 0.28 16.41 10.04
C ARG A 469 0.74 17.85 9.86
N GLY A 470 0.30 18.50 8.79
CA GLY A 470 0.70 19.88 8.46
C GLY A 470 2.16 20.00 8.03
N ASP A 471 2.81 21.07 8.47
CA ASP A 471 4.21 21.41 8.19
C ASP A 471 4.90 21.97 9.45
N ALA A 472 6.16 22.37 9.33
CA ALA A 472 6.94 22.93 10.46
C ALA A 472 6.28 24.15 11.13
N SER A 473 5.42 24.90 10.41
CA SER A 473 4.71 26.06 10.96
C SER A 473 3.39 25.72 11.65
N THR A 474 2.73 24.66 11.22
CA THR A 474 1.36 24.29 11.64
C THR A 474 1.28 23.06 12.52
N MET A 475 2.28 22.17 12.48
CA MET A 475 2.27 20.88 13.16
C MET A 475 2.04 20.97 14.68
N THR A 476 2.46 22.04 15.35
CA THR A 476 2.28 22.23 16.79
C THR A 476 0.82 22.42 17.20
N SER A 477 -0.05 22.86 16.27
CA SER A 477 -1.49 23.03 16.50
C SER A 477 -2.30 21.79 16.10
N LEU A 478 -1.69 20.78 15.45
CA LEU A 478 -2.35 19.60 14.90
C LEU A 478 -2.13 18.34 15.76
N THR A 479 -2.00 18.51 17.07
CA THR A 479 -1.69 17.43 18.02
C THR A 479 -2.92 16.66 18.53
N HIS A 480 -4.12 17.07 18.12
CA HIS A 480 -5.36 16.39 18.52
C HIS A 480 -5.70 15.24 17.55
N TYR A 481 -5.92 14.05 18.11
CA TYR A 481 -6.24 12.81 17.38
C TYR A 481 -7.56 12.23 17.90
N GLU A 482 -8.62 12.25 17.08
CA GLU A 482 -9.98 11.84 17.50
C GLU A 482 -10.06 10.35 17.87
N GLY A 483 -9.38 9.48 17.12
CA GLY A 483 -9.30 8.03 17.38
C GLY A 483 -8.19 7.62 18.35
N GLY A 484 -7.44 8.61 18.87
CA GLY A 484 -6.23 8.39 19.64
C GLY A 484 -4.97 8.36 18.78
N VAL A 485 -3.88 8.94 19.32
CA VAL A 485 -2.65 9.19 18.58
C VAL A 485 -2.04 7.94 17.92
N VAL A 486 -2.08 6.80 18.60
CA VAL A 486 -1.52 5.53 18.08
C VAL A 486 -2.35 5.04 16.90
N HIS A 487 -3.68 4.94 17.09
CA HIS A 487 -4.58 4.45 16.05
C HIS A 487 -4.56 5.32 14.79
N ASP A 488 -4.72 6.63 14.97
CA ASP A 488 -4.77 7.55 13.83
C ASP A 488 -3.42 7.63 13.11
N THR A 489 -2.29 7.61 13.86
CA THR A 489 -0.96 7.53 13.24
C THR A 489 -0.80 6.29 12.38
N ILE A 490 -1.26 5.12 12.86
CA ILE A 490 -1.25 3.87 12.07
C ILE A 490 -2.08 4.04 10.80
N MET A 491 -3.32 4.52 10.91
CA MET A 491 -4.24 4.65 9.78
C MET A 491 -3.76 5.68 8.74
N GLU A 492 -3.25 6.82 9.18
CA GLU A 492 -2.72 7.84 8.29
C GLU A 492 -1.43 7.39 7.60
N THR A 493 -0.55 6.69 8.32
CA THR A 493 0.64 6.07 7.73
C THR A 493 0.28 5.01 6.69
N HIS A 494 -0.79 4.23 6.94
CA HIS A 494 -1.31 3.28 5.96
C HIS A 494 -1.63 3.97 4.62
N ASN A 495 -2.30 5.12 4.68
CA ASN A 495 -2.63 5.87 3.47
C ASN A 495 -1.37 6.36 2.73
N LEU A 496 -0.34 6.79 3.47
CA LEU A 496 0.95 7.18 2.87
C LEU A 496 1.65 6.00 2.19
N VAL A 497 1.69 4.84 2.85
CA VAL A 497 2.25 3.60 2.28
C VAL A 497 1.46 3.16 1.04
N ALA A 498 0.12 3.15 1.10
CA ALA A 498 -0.73 2.80 -0.04
C ALA A 498 -0.49 3.74 -1.22
N LYS A 499 -0.33 5.05 -0.96
CA LYS A 499 0.03 6.03 -1.98
C LYS A 499 1.40 5.74 -2.59
N ALA A 500 2.42 5.42 -1.79
CA ALA A 500 3.75 5.09 -2.28
C ALA A 500 3.73 3.83 -3.17
N LEU A 501 3.04 2.77 -2.73
CA LEU A 501 2.87 1.54 -3.53
C LEU A 501 2.14 1.80 -4.85
N SER A 502 1.07 2.62 -4.85
CA SER A 502 0.33 2.97 -6.06
C SER A 502 1.16 3.78 -7.07
N ARG A 503 2.23 4.44 -6.61
CA ARG A 503 3.21 5.15 -7.46
C ARG A 503 4.39 4.27 -7.89
N GLY A 504 4.34 2.96 -7.63
CA GLY A 504 5.34 2.00 -8.06
C GLY A 504 6.53 1.81 -7.10
N VAL A 505 6.52 2.45 -5.94
CA VAL A 505 7.54 2.18 -4.91
C VAL A 505 7.40 0.73 -4.46
N ARG A 506 8.49 -0.03 -4.50
CA ARG A 506 8.48 -1.44 -4.13
C ARG A 506 8.41 -1.60 -2.61
N ARG A 507 7.57 -2.52 -2.12
CA ARG A 507 7.37 -2.76 -0.68
C ARG A 507 8.66 -3.07 0.07
N TRP A 508 9.57 -3.83 -0.53
CA TRP A 508 10.87 -4.15 0.09
C TRP A 508 11.80 -2.95 0.28
N ASN A 509 11.49 -1.79 -0.30
CA ASN A 509 12.22 -0.54 -0.12
C ASN A 509 11.55 0.42 0.88
N LEU A 510 10.37 0.09 1.42
CA LEU A 510 9.65 0.97 2.33
C LEU A 510 10.05 0.77 3.79
N ILE A 511 10.28 1.90 4.46
CA ILE A 511 10.50 2.03 5.90
C ILE A 511 9.44 2.99 6.43
N VAL A 512 8.85 2.69 7.57
CA VAL A 512 7.85 3.55 8.21
C VAL A 512 8.42 4.19 9.45
N ASP A 513 8.21 5.51 9.57
CA ASP A 513 8.53 6.29 10.77
C ASP A 513 7.24 6.87 11.35
N PRO A 514 6.90 6.60 12.61
CA PRO A 514 5.72 7.16 13.26
C PRO A 514 5.80 8.68 13.47
N GLY A 515 6.93 9.32 13.20
CA GLY A 515 7.13 10.76 13.32
C GLY A 515 7.09 11.26 14.76
N ILE A 516 7.93 10.70 15.62
CA ILE A 516 8.08 11.17 17.00
C ILE A 516 8.54 12.64 16.99
N GLY A 517 7.80 13.51 17.72
CA GLY A 517 8.08 14.95 17.75
C GLY A 517 7.40 15.77 16.65
N PHE A 518 6.71 15.13 15.70
CA PHE A 518 6.02 15.81 14.60
C PHE A 518 4.51 15.73 14.77
N ALA A 519 3.85 16.91 14.88
CA ALA A 519 2.40 17.03 15.12
C ALA A 519 1.88 16.19 16.33
N LYS A 520 2.70 16.03 17.34
CA LYS A 520 2.38 15.26 18.54
C LYS A 520 2.85 16.00 19.79
N ASP A 521 2.01 16.01 20.82
CA ASP A 521 2.38 16.54 22.12
C ASP A 521 3.24 15.54 22.92
N LYS A 522 3.65 15.91 24.12
CA LYS A 522 4.47 15.06 24.98
C LYS A 522 3.83 13.71 25.28
N GLU A 523 2.53 13.71 25.56
CA GLU A 523 1.79 12.49 25.91
C GLU A 523 1.62 11.59 24.69
N GLY A 524 1.31 12.17 23.52
CA GLY A 524 1.22 11.47 22.26
C GLY A 524 2.54 10.80 21.85
N ASN A 525 3.67 11.50 22.02
CA ASN A 525 4.99 10.91 21.78
C ASN A 525 5.27 9.73 22.71
N LEU A 526 4.96 9.86 24.01
CA LEU A 526 5.14 8.77 24.97
C LEU A 526 4.21 7.58 24.68
N ALA A 527 2.98 7.85 24.22
CA ALA A 527 2.04 6.79 23.83
C ALA A 527 2.56 6.00 22.65
N LEU A 528 3.06 6.66 21.60
CA LEU A 528 3.67 5.99 20.44
C LEU A 528 4.88 5.13 20.84
N LEU A 529 5.76 5.63 21.71
CA LEU A 529 6.91 4.88 22.19
C LEU A 529 6.50 3.63 23.00
N ARG A 530 5.45 3.72 23.83
CA ARG A 530 4.94 2.58 24.62
C ARG A 530 4.29 1.52 23.73
N GLU A 531 3.54 1.97 22.72
CA GLU A 531 2.79 1.10 21.82
C GLU A 531 3.57 0.73 20.54
N LEU A 532 4.87 1.06 20.48
CA LEU A 532 5.71 0.73 19.33
C LEU A 532 5.69 -0.77 18.97
N PRO A 533 5.73 -1.72 19.93
CA PRO A 533 5.59 -3.14 19.62
C PRO A 533 4.28 -3.45 18.89
N LYS A 534 3.17 -2.85 19.33
CA LYS A 534 1.86 -3.02 18.69
C LYS A 534 1.84 -2.45 17.26
N MET A 535 2.44 -1.27 17.05
CA MET A 535 2.59 -0.72 15.70
C MET A 535 3.35 -1.69 14.79
N VAL A 536 4.42 -2.32 15.29
CA VAL A 536 5.17 -3.33 14.54
C VAL A 536 4.34 -4.58 14.26
N GLU A 537 3.53 -5.03 15.24
CA GLU A 537 2.65 -6.21 15.10
C GLU A 537 1.49 -5.92 14.14
N ASP A 538 0.82 -4.77 14.24
CA ASP A 538 -0.25 -4.36 13.33
C ASP A 538 0.27 -4.24 11.89
N HIS A 539 1.47 -3.73 11.70
CA HIS A 539 2.17 -3.75 10.42
C HIS A 539 2.53 -5.18 9.94
N ALA A 540 2.83 -6.09 10.86
CA ALA A 540 3.11 -7.49 10.54
C ALA A 540 1.85 -8.32 10.32
N ALA A 541 0.73 -7.97 10.96
CA ALA A 541 -0.55 -8.71 10.92
C ALA A 541 -1.43 -8.39 9.71
N GLY A 542 -1.03 -7.43 8.85
CA GLY A 542 -1.78 -7.12 7.62
C GLY A 542 -2.83 -6.02 7.75
N ILE A 543 -2.89 -5.30 8.88
CA ILE A 543 -3.67 -4.04 8.97
C ILE A 543 -2.94 -2.97 8.19
N LEU A 544 -1.62 -2.99 8.23
CA LEU A 544 -0.73 -2.34 7.27
C LEU A 544 0.13 -3.42 6.63
N PRO A 545 -0.24 -3.97 5.47
CA PRO A 545 0.58 -4.98 4.84
C PRO A 545 1.96 -4.39 4.58
N GLY A 546 2.84 -4.62 5.55
CA GLY A 546 4.23 -4.69 5.29
C GLY A 546 5.08 -3.43 5.28
N SER A 547 5.08 -2.61 6.27
CA SER A 547 6.15 -1.62 6.45
C SER A 547 7.04 -1.97 7.64
N HIS A 548 8.28 -1.49 7.62
CA HIS A 548 9.19 -1.58 8.73
C HIS A 548 9.10 -0.28 9.53
N VAL A 549 8.94 -0.37 10.86
CA VAL A 549 8.86 0.83 11.70
C VAL A 549 10.26 1.18 12.19
N TYR A 550 10.69 2.41 11.92
CA TYR A 550 11.80 3.07 12.57
C TYR A 550 11.27 4.15 13.51
N ALA A 551 11.76 4.16 14.72
CA ALA A 551 11.69 5.36 15.54
C ALA A 551 12.99 6.14 15.29
N THR A 552 12.94 7.18 14.49
CA THR A 552 14.04 8.16 14.46
C THR A 552 13.94 8.98 15.74
N ASN A 553 15.01 9.03 16.52
CA ASN A 553 15.07 9.98 17.62
C ASN A 553 15.06 11.39 17.03
N ALA A 554 13.94 12.09 17.21
CA ALA A 554 13.95 13.53 17.12
C ALA A 554 15.08 14.03 18.02
N SER A 555 15.93 14.88 17.45
CA SER A 555 17.01 15.54 18.17
C SER A 555 16.57 15.97 19.57
N CYS A 556 17.03 15.27 20.61
CA CYS A 556 17.08 15.82 21.94
C CYS A 556 18.09 16.97 21.90
N ASN A 557 17.63 18.17 21.52
CA ASN A 557 18.28 19.38 21.95
C ASN A 557 18.04 19.49 23.47
N ALA A 558 18.90 18.87 24.24
CA ALA A 558 19.09 19.24 25.63
C ALA A 558 19.77 20.62 25.62
N SER A 559 18.99 21.67 25.89
CA SER A 559 19.47 22.95 26.37
C SER A 559 20.12 22.82 27.74
#